data_bd1f9f5687a063b84a64c17bfc72b687
#
_entry.id   bd1f9f5687a063b84a64c17bfc72b687
#
_cell.length_a   1.000
_cell.length_b   1.000
_cell.length_c   1.000
_cell.angle_alpha   90.00
_cell.angle_beta   90.00
_cell.angle_gamma   90.00
#
_symmetry.space_group_name_H-M   'P 1'
#
loop_
_entity.id
_entity.type
_entity.pdbx_description
1 polymer ?
#
loop_
_entity_poly.entity_id
_entity_poly.type
_entity_poly.pdbx_seq_one_letter_code
_entity_poly.pdbx_strand_id
1 'polypeptide(L)'
;MVKIKRKILMDLIIYIASPIILYRLSSLGTSKYYLFYLILGGIFYNLYIKYNQNRSSKSGLGIMILLTFFIYFSRNQKNSFDLYLYITYIMGISLLIILILNLFNINICSQIYTDILNIKLNRDISINSFIRKRKLDNEFSFLTTLITLHLLISIMIRFYGALYYGSNRYMEVYSLEILNFIIFMGIELYTIYKIIVKSIEDKNFSNKKTYKNVDDGRVINLSQYKRINK
;
A
#
# COMPACT_ATOMS: atom_id res chain seq x y z
N MET A 1 16.44 13.75 8.42
CA MET A 1 16.35 12.31 8.13
C MET A 1 15.80 11.48 9.29
N VAL A 2 16.25 11.66 10.53
CA VAL A 2 15.79 10.91 11.72
C VAL A 2 14.28 11.05 11.99
N LYS A 3 13.71 12.25 11.87
CA LYS A 3 12.26 12.51 12.09
C LYS A 3 11.36 11.74 11.10
N ILE A 4 11.78 11.57 9.84
CA ILE A 4 11.02 10.83 8.82
C ILE A 4 11.02 9.34 9.15
N LYS A 5 12.17 8.76 9.52
CA LYS A 5 12.28 7.36 9.93
C LYS A 5 11.37 7.05 11.13
N ARG A 6 11.30 7.96 12.12
CA ARG A 6 10.43 7.81 13.28
C ARG A 6 8.92 7.80 12.91
N LYS A 7 8.49 8.65 11.97
CA LYS A 7 7.09 8.68 11.51
C LYS A 7 6.69 7.40 10.78
N ILE A 8 7.54 6.92 9.87
CA ILE A 8 7.31 5.65 9.17
C ILE A 8 7.25 4.49 10.16
N LEU A 9 8.14 4.47 11.14
CA LEU A 9 8.16 3.44 12.18
C LEU A 9 6.86 3.44 13.00
N MET A 10 6.38 4.63 13.41
CA MET A 10 5.11 4.76 14.14
C MET A 10 3.91 4.28 13.32
N ASP A 11 3.84 4.64 12.04
CA ASP A 11 2.77 4.16 11.16
C ASP A 11 2.81 2.63 11.00
N LEU A 12 4.01 2.06 10.83
CA LEU A 12 4.21 0.61 10.74
C LEU A 12 3.81 -0.10 12.04
N ILE A 13 4.19 0.45 13.19
CA ILE A 13 3.82 -0.11 14.50
C ILE A 13 2.30 -0.09 14.66
N ILE A 14 1.63 1.00 14.34
CA ILE A 14 0.20 1.15 14.61
C ILE A 14 -0.63 0.39 13.57
N TYR A 15 -0.32 0.48 12.29
CA TYR A 15 -1.17 -0.13 11.25
C TYR A 15 -0.87 -1.62 10.99
N ILE A 16 0.36 -2.09 11.28
CA ILE A 16 0.76 -3.47 10.99
C ILE A 16 1.10 -4.24 12.26
N ALA A 17 2.00 -3.70 13.11
CA ALA A 17 2.45 -4.45 14.28
C ALA A 17 1.37 -4.58 15.34
N SER A 18 0.54 -3.54 15.58
CA SER A 18 -0.48 -3.60 16.62
C SER A 18 -1.54 -4.69 16.41
N PRO A 19 -2.09 -4.94 15.21
CA PRO A 19 -2.98 -6.06 14.98
C PRO A 19 -2.32 -7.41 15.28
N ILE A 20 -1.05 -7.59 14.90
CA ILE A 20 -0.30 -8.84 15.10
C ILE A 20 0.02 -9.07 16.57
N ILE A 21 0.52 -8.06 17.27
CA ILE A 21 0.90 -8.14 18.70
C ILE A 21 -0.34 -8.41 19.55
N LEU A 22 -1.41 -7.67 19.32
CA LEU A 22 -2.64 -7.83 20.08
C LEU A 22 -3.32 -9.18 19.79
N TYR A 23 -3.15 -9.74 18.59
CA TYR A 23 -3.56 -11.13 18.31
C TYR A 23 -2.84 -12.12 19.22
N ARG A 24 -1.54 -12.01 19.38
CA ARG A 24 -0.75 -12.86 20.29
C ARG A 24 -1.21 -12.71 21.74
N LEU A 25 -1.48 -11.50 22.18
CA LEU A 25 -1.95 -11.21 23.53
C LEU A 25 -3.40 -11.68 23.75
N SER A 26 -4.25 -11.65 22.73
CA SER A 26 -5.65 -12.10 22.82
C SER A 26 -5.80 -13.61 23.03
N SER A 27 -4.75 -14.41 22.82
CA SER A 27 -4.74 -15.83 23.17
C SER A 27 -4.93 -16.09 24.67
N LEU A 28 -4.76 -15.05 25.49
CA LEU A 28 -4.91 -15.06 26.95
C LEU A 28 -6.33 -14.76 27.46
N GLY A 29 -7.37 -14.90 26.62
CA GLY A 29 -8.77 -14.80 27.07
C GLY A 29 -9.40 -13.41 26.94
N THR A 30 -8.83 -12.49 26.18
CA THR A 30 -9.38 -11.16 25.98
C THR A 30 -10.57 -11.12 25.02
N SER A 31 -11.48 -10.23 25.34
CA SER A 31 -12.85 -10.06 24.88
C SER A 31 -13.04 -9.98 23.35
N LYS A 32 -14.27 -10.35 22.91
CA LYS A 32 -14.78 -10.22 21.53
C LYS A 32 -14.71 -8.79 20.97
N TYR A 33 -14.51 -7.78 21.82
CA TYR A 33 -14.45 -6.35 21.48
C TYR A 33 -13.06 -5.89 21.01
N TYR A 34 -12.06 -6.76 21.05
CA TYR A 34 -10.70 -6.47 20.63
C TYR A 34 -10.61 -5.87 19.19
N LEU A 35 -11.38 -6.40 18.24
CA LEU A 35 -11.49 -5.87 16.88
C LEU A 35 -11.93 -4.40 16.85
N PHE A 36 -12.98 -4.11 17.63
CA PHE A 36 -13.55 -2.79 17.70
C PHE A 36 -12.54 -1.77 18.25
N TYR A 37 -11.85 -2.11 19.34
CA TYR A 37 -10.83 -1.24 19.92
C TYR A 37 -9.63 -1.01 19.00
N LEU A 38 -9.21 -2.02 18.24
CA LEU A 38 -8.14 -1.86 17.26
C LEU A 38 -8.52 -0.90 16.13
N ILE A 39 -9.69 -1.12 15.54
CA ILE A 39 -10.16 -0.27 14.42
C ILE A 39 -10.36 1.18 14.91
N LEU A 40 -10.97 1.37 16.09
CA LEU A 40 -11.11 2.68 16.69
C LEU A 40 -9.74 3.34 16.95
N GLY A 41 -8.79 2.61 17.51
CA GLY A 41 -7.42 3.09 17.73
C GLY A 41 -6.76 3.58 16.45
N GLY A 42 -6.91 2.84 15.35
CA GLY A 42 -6.41 3.23 14.03
C GLY A 42 -7.09 4.48 13.47
N ILE A 43 -8.41 4.60 13.65
CA ILE A 43 -9.16 5.80 13.24
C ILE A 43 -8.68 7.02 14.06
N PHE A 44 -8.60 6.90 15.39
CA PHE A 44 -8.11 7.98 16.25
C PHE A 44 -6.67 8.38 15.92
N TYR A 45 -5.81 7.40 15.64
CA TYR A 45 -4.44 7.70 15.20
C TYR A 45 -4.43 8.44 13.86
N ASN A 46 -5.25 8.05 12.90
CA ASN A 46 -5.35 8.73 11.60
C ASN A 46 -5.87 10.17 11.76
N LEU A 47 -6.84 10.39 12.62
CA LEU A 47 -7.31 11.73 12.97
C LEU A 47 -6.21 12.56 13.66
N TYR A 48 -5.47 11.96 14.59
CA TYR A 48 -4.34 12.61 15.27
C TYR A 48 -3.26 13.07 14.28
N ILE A 49 -2.83 12.20 13.35
CA ILE A 49 -1.82 12.57 12.34
C ILE A 49 -2.34 13.60 11.35
N LYS A 50 -3.63 13.56 11.03
CA LYS A 50 -4.27 14.58 10.18
C LYS A 50 -4.23 15.95 10.85
N TYR A 51 -4.58 16.01 12.13
CA TYR A 51 -4.61 17.26 12.89
C TYR A 51 -3.22 17.82 13.17
N ASN A 52 -2.28 16.99 13.67
CA ASN A 52 -0.96 17.44 14.11
C ASN A 52 0.10 17.47 13.00
N GLN A 53 -0.07 16.73 11.92
CA GLN A 53 0.95 16.58 10.89
C GLN A 53 0.46 16.97 9.48
N ASN A 54 -0.78 17.46 9.36
CA ASN A 54 -1.41 17.80 8.09
C ASN A 54 -1.25 16.71 7.02
N ARG A 55 -1.36 15.44 7.42
CA ARG A 55 -1.31 14.27 6.53
C ARG A 55 -2.31 13.22 6.98
N SER A 56 -2.82 12.42 6.06
CA SER A 56 -3.64 11.25 6.34
C SER A 56 -3.00 10.00 5.74
N SER A 57 -3.22 8.84 6.33
CA SER A 57 -2.79 7.54 5.82
C SER A 57 -4.02 6.67 5.58
N LYS A 58 -4.66 6.87 4.42
CA LYS A 58 -5.86 6.11 4.05
C LYS A 58 -5.53 4.66 3.76
N SER A 59 -4.41 4.41 3.08
CA SER A 59 -3.93 3.05 2.80
C SER A 59 -3.53 2.31 4.07
N GLY A 60 -2.86 2.98 5.02
CA GLY A 60 -2.49 2.40 6.31
C GLY A 60 -3.71 1.93 7.10
N LEU A 61 -4.74 2.77 7.18
CA LEU A 61 -6.00 2.42 7.85
C LEU A 61 -6.70 1.24 7.15
N GLY A 62 -6.74 1.21 5.82
CA GLY A 62 -7.29 0.09 5.05
C GLY A 62 -6.54 -1.22 5.31
N ILE A 63 -5.20 -1.19 5.30
CA ILE A 63 -4.35 -2.36 5.62
C ILE A 63 -4.64 -2.85 7.04
N MET A 64 -4.72 -1.95 8.01
CA MET A 64 -5.01 -2.31 9.40
C MET A 64 -6.37 -3.00 9.55
N ILE A 65 -7.42 -2.47 8.90
CA ILE A 65 -8.75 -3.07 8.92
C ILE A 65 -8.69 -4.49 8.32
N LEU A 66 -8.10 -4.65 7.14
CA LEU A 66 -7.97 -5.96 6.48
C LEU A 66 -7.19 -6.95 7.34
N LEU A 67 -6.03 -6.56 7.90
CA LEU A 67 -5.24 -7.40 8.80
C LEU A 67 -6.02 -7.80 10.05
N THR A 68 -6.77 -6.86 10.64
CA THR A 68 -7.56 -7.13 11.84
C THR A 68 -8.64 -8.17 11.57
N PHE A 69 -9.36 -8.04 10.46
CA PHE A 69 -10.35 -9.05 10.04
C PHE A 69 -9.68 -10.39 9.71
N PHE A 70 -8.57 -10.37 8.96
CA PHE A 70 -7.82 -11.58 8.65
C PHE A 70 -7.42 -12.35 9.90
N ILE A 71 -6.83 -11.68 10.86
CA ILE A 71 -6.35 -12.27 12.11
C ILE A 71 -7.50 -12.82 12.95
N TYR A 72 -8.60 -12.07 13.06
CA TYR A 72 -9.76 -12.49 13.85
C TYR A 72 -10.40 -13.79 13.33
N PHE A 73 -10.65 -13.85 12.05
CA PHE A 73 -11.30 -15.01 11.46
C PHE A 73 -10.36 -16.20 11.32
N SER A 74 -9.05 -16.00 11.12
CA SER A 74 -8.08 -17.10 11.07
C SER A 74 -8.01 -17.86 12.38
N ARG A 75 -8.27 -17.20 13.50
CA ARG A 75 -8.30 -17.83 14.84
C ARG A 75 -9.43 -18.84 15.02
N ASN A 76 -10.53 -18.66 14.31
CA ASN A 76 -11.72 -19.52 14.45
C ASN A 76 -11.61 -20.81 13.63
N GLN A 77 -10.55 -20.96 12.85
CA GLN A 77 -10.34 -22.14 12.03
C GLN A 77 -9.77 -23.30 12.89
N LYS A 78 -10.43 -24.44 12.87
CA LYS A 78 -10.06 -25.60 13.68
C LYS A 78 -9.01 -26.48 13.01
N ASN A 79 -9.04 -26.55 11.67
CA ASN A 79 -8.20 -27.42 10.87
C ASN A 79 -7.34 -26.62 9.89
N SER A 80 -6.21 -27.19 9.46
CA SER A 80 -5.32 -26.57 8.47
C SER A 80 -5.99 -26.36 7.10
N PHE A 81 -6.90 -27.27 6.72
CA PHE A 81 -7.66 -27.14 5.48
C PHE A 81 -8.68 -25.99 5.55
N ASP A 82 -9.37 -25.84 6.68
CA ASP A 82 -10.29 -24.70 6.88
C ASP A 82 -9.54 -23.38 6.82
N LEU A 83 -8.34 -23.31 7.40
CA LEU A 83 -7.46 -22.14 7.28
C LEU A 83 -7.05 -21.89 5.83
N TYR A 84 -6.72 -22.94 5.08
CA TYR A 84 -6.38 -22.84 3.66
C TYR A 84 -7.52 -22.25 2.84
N LEU A 85 -8.75 -22.76 3.01
CA LEU A 85 -9.94 -22.22 2.36
C LEU A 85 -10.22 -20.78 2.79
N TYR A 86 -10.09 -20.50 4.08
CA TYR A 86 -10.31 -19.16 4.61
C TYR A 86 -9.34 -18.12 3.97
N ILE A 87 -8.05 -18.44 3.86
CA ILE A 87 -7.09 -17.58 3.18
C ILE A 87 -7.50 -17.37 1.72
N THR A 88 -8.00 -18.40 1.04
CA THR A 88 -8.48 -18.32 -0.34
C THR A 88 -9.67 -17.35 -0.47
N TYR A 89 -10.64 -17.41 0.47
CA TYR A 89 -11.75 -16.46 0.50
C TYR A 89 -11.29 -15.02 0.74
N ILE A 90 -10.33 -14.80 1.62
CA ILE A 90 -9.77 -13.45 1.85
C ILE A 90 -9.06 -12.92 0.61
N MET A 91 -8.31 -13.76 -0.10
CA MET A 91 -7.72 -13.37 -1.38
C MET A 91 -8.80 -12.96 -2.39
N GLY A 92 -9.91 -13.71 -2.43
CA GLY A 92 -11.08 -13.40 -3.26
C GLY A 92 -11.73 -12.06 -2.89
N ILE A 93 -11.94 -11.80 -1.60
CA ILE A 93 -12.46 -10.51 -1.12
C ILE A 93 -11.49 -9.37 -1.47
N SER A 94 -10.18 -9.57 -1.28
CA SER A 94 -9.17 -8.59 -1.64
C SER A 94 -9.18 -8.28 -3.13
N LEU A 95 -9.32 -9.29 -3.98
CA LEU A 95 -9.46 -9.14 -5.43
C LEU A 95 -10.70 -8.31 -5.78
N LEU A 96 -11.85 -8.63 -5.18
CA LEU A 96 -13.10 -7.87 -5.39
C LEU A 96 -12.95 -6.41 -4.98
N ILE A 97 -12.32 -6.13 -3.85
CA ILE A 97 -12.05 -4.76 -3.40
C ILE A 97 -11.19 -4.00 -4.42
N ILE A 98 -10.12 -4.62 -4.93
CA ILE A 98 -9.27 -4.01 -5.95
C ILE A 98 -10.05 -3.71 -7.22
N LEU A 99 -10.88 -4.64 -7.69
CA LEU A 99 -11.71 -4.46 -8.88
C LEU A 99 -12.73 -3.34 -8.69
N ILE A 100 -13.42 -3.29 -7.55
CA ILE A 100 -14.38 -2.23 -7.22
C ILE A 100 -13.68 -0.87 -7.19
N LEU A 101 -12.53 -0.74 -6.54
CA LEU A 101 -11.78 0.51 -6.50
C LEU A 101 -11.32 0.96 -7.87
N ASN A 102 -10.91 0.01 -8.74
CA ASN A 102 -10.56 0.32 -10.13
C ASN A 102 -11.77 0.84 -10.93
N LEU A 103 -12.99 0.33 -10.70
CA LEU A 103 -14.22 0.86 -11.32
C LEU A 103 -14.46 2.33 -10.93
N PHE A 104 -14.10 2.72 -9.71
CA PHE A 104 -14.16 4.12 -9.26
C PHE A 104 -12.92 4.96 -9.65
N ASN A 105 -12.04 4.44 -10.52
CA ASN A 105 -10.78 5.09 -10.91
C ASN A 105 -9.84 5.36 -9.72
N ILE A 106 -9.95 4.57 -8.65
CA ILE A 106 -9.08 4.63 -7.48
C ILE A 106 -8.01 3.55 -7.61
N ASN A 107 -6.78 3.96 -7.96
CA ASN A 107 -5.66 3.03 -8.04
C ASN A 107 -5.00 2.87 -6.67
N ILE A 108 -5.06 1.67 -6.08
CA ILE A 108 -4.53 1.37 -4.74
C ILE A 108 -3.01 1.62 -4.68
N CYS A 109 -2.26 1.18 -5.70
CA CYS A 109 -0.81 1.32 -5.71
C CYS A 109 -0.38 2.79 -5.72
N SER A 110 -1.09 3.63 -6.48
CA SER A 110 -0.85 5.07 -6.49
C SER A 110 -1.18 5.71 -5.14
N GLN A 111 -2.22 5.23 -4.45
CA GLN A 111 -2.61 5.74 -3.14
C GLN A 111 -1.58 5.39 -2.06
N ILE A 112 -1.10 4.15 -2.01
CA ILE A 112 -0.02 3.73 -1.09
C ILE A 112 1.24 4.57 -1.33
N TYR A 113 1.63 4.75 -2.59
CA TYR A 113 2.78 5.57 -2.95
C TYR A 113 2.62 7.03 -2.50
N THR A 114 1.43 7.59 -2.66
CA THR A 114 1.15 8.97 -2.23
C THR A 114 1.18 9.11 -0.71
N ASP A 115 0.65 8.14 0.03
CA ASP A 115 0.72 8.13 1.49
C ASP A 115 2.18 8.12 1.97
N ILE A 116 3.06 7.35 1.33
CA ILE A 116 4.51 7.35 1.62
C ILE A 116 5.13 8.72 1.31
N LEU A 117 4.74 9.36 0.21
CA LEU A 117 5.22 10.71 -0.12
C LEU A 117 4.72 11.76 0.87
N ASN A 118 3.48 11.66 1.34
CA ASN A 118 2.92 12.56 2.33
C ASN A 118 3.70 12.51 3.65
N ILE A 119 4.20 11.32 4.05
CA ILE A 119 5.11 11.19 5.18
C ILE A 119 6.40 11.99 4.95
N LYS A 120 6.97 11.89 3.74
CA LYS A 120 8.23 12.56 3.39
C LYS A 120 8.08 14.07 3.32
N LEU A 121 6.98 14.56 2.76
CA LEU A 121 6.75 15.99 2.49
C LEU A 121 6.01 16.69 3.64
N ASN A 122 5.49 15.93 4.60
CA ASN A 122 4.73 16.43 5.75
C ASN A 122 3.53 17.30 5.34
N ARG A 123 2.83 16.92 4.28
CA ARG A 123 1.62 17.57 3.77
C ARG A 123 0.81 16.60 2.93
N ASP A 124 -0.51 16.77 2.89
CA ASP A 124 -1.36 16.05 1.96
C ASP A 124 -1.17 16.59 0.53
N ILE A 125 -0.78 15.71 -0.37
CA ILE A 125 -0.65 16.01 -1.79
C ILE A 125 -1.86 15.41 -2.49
N SER A 126 -2.46 16.16 -3.41
CA SER A 126 -3.50 15.60 -4.27
C SER A 126 -2.87 14.58 -5.22
N ILE A 127 -3.32 13.33 -5.13
CA ILE A 127 -2.82 12.17 -5.88
C ILE A 127 -2.76 12.47 -7.38
N ASN A 128 -3.88 12.96 -7.93
CA ASN A 128 -4.02 13.20 -9.36
C ASN A 128 -3.04 14.24 -9.92
N SER A 129 -2.75 15.30 -9.15
CA SER A 129 -1.82 16.34 -9.62
C SER A 129 -0.36 15.85 -9.65
N PHE A 130 0.01 15.00 -8.69
CA PHE A 130 1.37 14.47 -8.61
C PHE A 130 1.65 13.41 -9.67
N ILE A 131 0.73 12.46 -9.84
CA ILE A 131 0.86 11.35 -10.78
C ILE A 131 0.83 11.85 -12.22
N ARG A 132 -0.12 12.75 -12.56
CA ARG A 132 -0.19 13.41 -13.89
C ARG A 132 1.08 14.17 -14.23
N LYS A 133 1.61 14.97 -13.31
CA LYS A 133 2.87 15.70 -13.55
C LYS A 133 4.04 14.81 -13.88
N ARG A 134 4.04 13.55 -13.39
CA ARG A 134 5.14 12.61 -13.57
C ARG A 134 4.89 11.52 -14.59
N LYS A 135 3.73 11.55 -15.27
CA LYS A 135 3.35 10.53 -16.26
C LYS A 135 3.51 9.09 -15.72
N LEU A 136 3.13 8.87 -14.44
CA LEU A 136 3.24 7.57 -13.76
C LEU A 136 1.93 6.77 -13.79
N ASP A 137 0.88 7.30 -14.42
CA ASP A 137 -0.44 6.66 -14.46
C ASP A 137 -0.37 5.25 -15.05
N ASN A 138 0.35 5.08 -16.15
CA ASN A 138 0.47 3.81 -16.84
C ASN A 138 1.21 2.76 -15.99
N GLU A 139 2.28 3.16 -15.32
CA GLU A 139 3.07 2.27 -14.46
C GLU A 139 2.27 1.80 -13.25
N PHE A 140 1.50 2.69 -12.62
CA PHE A 140 0.63 2.31 -11.50
C PHE A 140 -0.53 1.44 -11.96
N SER A 141 -1.13 1.73 -13.11
CA SER A 141 -2.17 0.89 -13.70
C SER A 141 -1.63 -0.51 -14.00
N PHE A 142 -0.46 -0.60 -14.62
CA PHE A 142 0.20 -1.86 -14.91
C PHE A 142 0.51 -2.67 -13.62
N LEU A 143 1.03 -2.02 -12.58
CA LEU A 143 1.30 -2.66 -11.30
C LEU A 143 0.01 -3.20 -10.65
N THR A 144 -1.07 -2.42 -10.69
CA THR A 144 -2.37 -2.87 -10.14
C THR A 144 -2.91 -4.05 -10.93
N THR A 145 -2.78 -4.05 -12.25
CA THR A 145 -3.19 -5.18 -13.10
C THR A 145 -2.38 -6.43 -12.79
N LEU A 146 -1.06 -6.30 -12.57
CA LEU A 146 -0.20 -7.42 -12.16
C LEU A 146 -0.65 -8.02 -10.83
N ILE A 147 -0.89 -7.19 -9.81
CA ILE A 147 -1.36 -7.66 -8.49
C ILE A 147 -2.73 -8.35 -8.62
N THR A 148 -3.62 -7.81 -9.44
CA THR A 148 -4.93 -8.41 -9.72
C THR A 148 -4.78 -9.79 -10.35
N LEU A 149 -3.90 -9.93 -11.35
CA LEU A 149 -3.63 -11.19 -12.04
C LEU A 149 -2.96 -12.21 -11.10
N HIS A 150 -2.00 -11.77 -10.28
CA HIS A 150 -1.34 -12.58 -9.28
C HIS A 150 -2.36 -13.18 -8.29
N LEU A 151 -3.24 -12.35 -7.73
CA LEU A 151 -4.30 -12.81 -6.82
C LEU A 151 -5.25 -13.80 -7.52
N LEU A 152 -5.66 -13.50 -8.74
CA LEU A 152 -6.57 -14.35 -9.49
C LEU A 152 -5.97 -15.74 -9.73
N ILE A 153 -4.73 -15.82 -10.22
CA ILE A 153 -4.04 -17.10 -10.45
C ILE A 153 -3.83 -17.84 -9.13
N SER A 154 -3.44 -17.15 -8.06
CA SER A 154 -3.28 -17.75 -6.75
C SER A 154 -4.60 -18.38 -6.25
N ILE A 155 -5.73 -17.67 -6.42
CA ILE A 155 -7.04 -18.18 -6.06
C ILE A 155 -7.39 -19.42 -6.90
N MET A 156 -7.13 -19.40 -8.21
CA MET A 156 -7.39 -20.54 -9.09
C MET A 156 -6.58 -21.78 -8.69
N ILE A 157 -5.29 -21.63 -8.41
CA ILE A 157 -4.41 -22.73 -7.92
C ILE A 157 -4.98 -23.32 -6.63
N ARG A 158 -5.37 -22.47 -5.69
CA ARG A 158 -5.91 -22.89 -4.39
C ARG A 158 -7.27 -23.56 -4.51
N PHE A 159 -8.15 -23.04 -5.33
CA PHE A 159 -9.43 -23.69 -5.63
C PHE A 159 -9.23 -25.06 -6.29
N TYR A 160 -8.33 -25.14 -7.25
CA TYR A 160 -7.97 -26.42 -7.87
C TYR A 160 -7.46 -27.41 -6.81
N GLY A 161 -6.56 -26.99 -5.92
CA GLY A 161 -6.08 -27.82 -4.81
C GLY A 161 -7.19 -28.32 -3.90
N ALA A 162 -8.12 -27.44 -3.53
CA ALA A 162 -9.23 -27.78 -2.66
C ALA A 162 -10.23 -28.74 -3.33
N LEU A 163 -10.59 -28.50 -4.60
CA LEU A 163 -11.59 -29.28 -5.32
C LEU A 163 -11.07 -30.65 -5.78
N TYR A 164 -9.84 -30.69 -6.29
CA TYR A 164 -9.28 -31.92 -6.89
C TYR A 164 -8.66 -32.85 -5.87
N TYR A 165 -7.88 -32.30 -4.91
CA TYR A 165 -7.17 -33.10 -3.93
C TYR A 165 -7.90 -33.20 -2.59
N GLY A 166 -8.87 -32.33 -2.31
CA GLY A 166 -9.66 -32.34 -1.09
C GLY A 166 -8.85 -32.04 0.17
N SER A 167 -9.46 -32.31 1.34
CA SER A 167 -8.90 -31.97 2.65
C SER A 167 -7.59 -32.70 3.00
N ASN A 168 -7.37 -33.88 2.41
CA ASN A 168 -6.23 -34.73 2.77
C ASN A 168 -4.95 -34.41 1.99
N ARG A 169 -5.08 -33.88 0.78
CA ARG A 169 -3.95 -33.72 -0.17
C ARG A 169 -3.85 -32.34 -0.81
N TYR A 170 -4.59 -31.33 -0.34
CA TYR A 170 -4.59 -29.97 -0.89
C TYR A 170 -3.20 -29.33 -0.95
N MET A 171 -2.26 -29.79 -0.13
CA MET A 171 -0.87 -29.29 -0.12
C MET A 171 -0.06 -29.69 -1.35
N GLU A 172 -0.56 -30.58 -2.21
CA GLU A 172 0.16 -30.98 -3.44
C GLU A 172 0.31 -29.82 -4.44
N VAL A 173 -0.57 -28.81 -4.36
CA VAL A 173 -0.46 -27.60 -5.18
C VAL A 173 0.51 -26.56 -4.61
N TYR A 174 1.10 -26.80 -3.46
CA TYR A 174 1.96 -25.82 -2.78
C TYR A 174 3.18 -25.41 -3.61
N SER A 175 3.77 -26.33 -4.37
CA SER A 175 4.86 -26.03 -5.29
C SER A 175 4.45 -25.05 -6.40
N LEU A 176 3.21 -25.19 -6.91
CA LEU A 176 2.66 -24.26 -7.89
C LEU A 176 2.36 -22.89 -7.28
N GLU A 177 1.89 -22.82 -6.02
CA GLU A 177 1.70 -21.58 -5.30
C GLU A 177 3.04 -20.83 -5.12
N ILE A 178 4.09 -21.54 -4.71
CA ILE A 178 5.44 -20.95 -4.56
C ILE A 178 5.95 -20.44 -5.90
N LEU A 179 5.85 -21.23 -6.96
CA LEU A 179 6.30 -20.82 -8.29
C LEU A 179 5.56 -19.58 -8.78
N ASN A 180 4.23 -19.55 -8.64
CA ASN A 180 3.40 -18.39 -8.96
C ASN A 180 3.85 -17.15 -8.17
N PHE A 181 4.04 -17.29 -6.85
CA PHE A 181 4.50 -16.21 -5.99
C PHE A 181 5.86 -15.66 -6.43
N ILE A 182 6.84 -16.52 -6.71
CA ILE A 182 8.18 -16.08 -7.11
C ILE A 182 8.15 -15.32 -8.43
N ILE A 183 7.41 -15.81 -9.43
CA ILE A 183 7.30 -15.19 -10.75
C ILE A 183 6.65 -13.79 -10.62
N PHE A 184 5.48 -13.71 -10.01
CA PHE A 184 4.77 -12.44 -9.90
C PHE A 184 5.50 -11.45 -9.00
N MET A 185 6.02 -11.88 -7.86
CA MET A 185 6.79 -11.02 -6.95
C MET A 185 8.03 -10.43 -7.65
N GLY A 186 8.71 -11.19 -8.51
CA GLY A 186 9.84 -10.70 -9.30
C GLY A 186 9.41 -9.56 -10.25
N ILE A 187 8.30 -9.75 -10.99
CA ILE A 187 7.80 -8.76 -11.94
C ILE A 187 7.26 -7.52 -11.20
N GLU A 188 6.56 -7.71 -10.09
CA GLU A 188 6.03 -6.62 -9.25
C GLU A 188 7.17 -5.77 -8.69
N LEU A 189 8.21 -6.38 -8.12
CA LEU A 189 9.39 -5.68 -7.61
C LEU A 189 10.13 -4.91 -8.70
N TYR A 190 10.28 -5.49 -9.88
CA TYR A 190 10.87 -4.80 -11.03
C TYR A 190 10.04 -3.57 -11.43
N THR A 191 8.71 -3.70 -11.45
CA THR A 191 7.81 -2.59 -11.78
C THR A 191 7.89 -1.48 -10.73
N ILE A 192 7.92 -1.83 -9.45
CA ILE A 192 8.10 -0.88 -8.34
C ILE A 192 9.44 -0.14 -8.49
N TYR A 193 10.53 -0.87 -8.77
CA TYR A 193 11.84 -0.27 -9.02
C TYR A 193 11.78 0.73 -10.17
N LYS A 194 11.14 0.39 -11.30
CA LYS A 194 10.95 1.29 -12.45
C LYS A 194 10.19 2.56 -12.08
N ILE A 195 9.13 2.46 -11.28
CA ILE A 195 8.37 3.60 -10.77
C ILE A 195 9.26 4.52 -9.92
N ILE A 196 10.08 3.94 -9.04
CA ILE A 196 10.99 4.69 -8.18
C ILE A 196 12.04 5.44 -9.02
N VAL A 197 12.70 4.76 -9.95
CA VAL A 197 13.72 5.36 -10.83
C VAL A 197 13.12 6.52 -11.63
N LYS A 198 11.99 6.30 -12.32
CA LYS A 198 11.30 7.34 -13.09
C LYS A 198 10.89 8.53 -12.22
N SER A 199 10.50 8.28 -10.97
CA SER A 199 10.15 9.34 -10.03
C SER A 199 11.34 10.19 -9.57
N ILE A 200 12.56 9.67 -9.65
CA ILE A 200 13.81 10.36 -9.28
C ILE A 200 14.39 11.11 -10.47
N GLU A 201 14.37 10.53 -11.67
CA GLU A 201 14.92 11.14 -12.88
C GLU A 201 14.26 12.46 -13.22
N ASP A 202 12.95 12.57 -13.07
CA ASP A 202 12.21 13.82 -13.28
C ASP A 202 12.66 14.98 -12.34
N LYS A 203 13.18 14.65 -11.15
CA LYS A 203 13.75 15.66 -10.25
C LYS A 203 15.05 16.24 -10.80
N ASN A 204 15.90 15.40 -11.38
CA ASN A 204 17.18 15.82 -11.94
C ASN A 204 16.97 16.68 -13.21
N PHE A 205 15.93 16.37 -13.98
CA PHE A 205 15.59 17.15 -15.19
C PHE A 205 15.04 18.54 -14.84
N SER A 206 14.20 18.63 -13.79
CA SER A 206 13.69 19.91 -13.28
C SER A 206 14.83 20.80 -12.77
N ASN A 207 15.77 20.23 -12.02
CA ASN A 207 16.93 20.97 -11.53
C ASN A 207 17.86 21.41 -12.66
N LYS A 208 18.12 20.56 -13.69
CA LYS A 208 18.92 20.94 -14.86
C LYS A 208 18.29 22.06 -15.69
N LYS A 209 16.96 22.09 -15.84
CA LYS A 209 16.28 23.20 -16.52
C LYS A 209 16.43 24.53 -15.77
N THR A 210 16.35 24.48 -14.43
CA THR A 210 16.54 25.68 -13.59
C THR A 210 17.98 26.21 -13.71
N TYR A 211 18.99 25.33 -13.74
CA TYR A 211 20.39 25.73 -13.92
C TYR A 211 20.71 26.23 -15.34
N LYS A 212 20.11 25.64 -16.40
CA LYS A 212 20.30 26.12 -17.76
C LYS A 212 19.73 27.54 -17.99
N ASN A 213 18.62 27.85 -17.30
CA ASN A 213 18.05 29.22 -17.37
C ASN A 213 18.87 30.25 -16.56
N VAL A 214 19.73 29.81 -15.64
CA VAL A 214 20.65 30.69 -14.89
C VAL A 214 21.87 31.02 -15.73
N ASP A 215 22.39 30.10 -16.54
CA ASP A 215 23.56 30.32 -17.42
C ASP A 215 23.23 31.24 -18.60
N ASP A 216 21.96 31.33 -19.04
CA ASP A 216 21.54 32.24 -20.12
C ASP A 216 21.35 33.74 -19.68
N GLY A 217 21.71 34.09 -18.44
CA GLY A 217 21.68 35.46 -17.94
C GLY A 217 20.27 36.10 -17.84
N ARG A 218 19.20 35.35 -18.03
CA ARG A 218 17.80 35.80 -18.04
C ARG A 218 16.98 35.45 -16.82
N VAL A 219 17.58 35.12 -15.69
CA VAL A 219 16.87 35.05 -14.43
C VAL A 219 16.75 36.46 -13.86
N ILE A 220 15.72 37.18 -14.28
CA ILE A 220 15.27 38.38 -13.60
C ILE A 220 14.73 37.93 -12.24
N ASN A 221 15.50 38.23 -11.20
CA ASN A 221 15.10 37.95 -9.83
C ASN A 221 13.87 38.83 -9.53
N LEU A 222 12.69 38.21 -9.37
CA LEU A 222 11.41 38.88 -9.10
C LEU A 222 11.49 39.85 -7.90
N SER A 223 12.45 39.67 -7.00
CA SER A 223 12.75 40.58 -5.91
C SER A 223 13.43 41.87 -6.37
N GLN A 224 14.14 41.87 -7.49
CA GLN A 224 14.75 43.10 -8.12
C GLN A 224 13.71 43.87 -8.92
N TYR A 225 12.73 43.20 -9.56
CA TYR A 225 11.67 43.86 -10.30
C TYR A 225 10.76 44.74 -9.40
N LYS A 226 10.55 44.34 -8.17
CA LYS A 226 9.81 45.13 -7.17
C LYS A 226 10.54 46.37 -6.65
N ARG A 227 11.86 46.49 -6.85
CA ARG A 227 12.65 47.65 -6.43
C ARG A 227 12.76 48.73 -7.49
N ILE A 228 12.50 48.42 -8.76
CA ILE A 228 12.63 49.36 -9.87
C ILE A 228 11.29 50.13 -10.09
N ASN A 229 10.18 49.63 -9.58
CA ASN A 229 8.84 50.22 -9.73
C ASN A 229 8.30 50.83 -8.41
N LYS A 230 9.15 51.26 -7.53
CA LYS A 230 8.90 52.17 -6.41
C LYS A 230 9.79 53.39 -6.62
#